data_5fb4b2bcaa621283998b3a73dc2e2a4c
#
_entry.id   5fb4b2bcaa621283998b3a73dc2e2a4c
#
_cell.length_a   1.000
_cell.length_b   1.000
_cell.length_c   1.000
_cell.angle_alpha   90.00
_cell.angle_beta   90.00
_cell.angle_gamma   90.00
#
_symmetry.space_group_name_H-M   'P 1'
#
loop_
_entity.id
_entity.type
_entity.pdbx_description
1 polymer ?
#
loop_
_entity_poly.entity_id
_entity_poly.type
_entity_poly.pdbx_seq_one_letter_code
_entity_poly.pdbx_strand_id
1 'polypeptide(L)'
;MMKKAKLIFLGSAFLSLCLAGCGAPASEGSSNGGANSSESSIPAEEDNRVNVFVLSGQSNMEGSTYWTHPTNGTPLLENYFEEAGMDDFERVRDGIPNVLTTYYGFYHPNGWTNAHTASPDTSTPEARLTPNFQPTRVGMGVSDKGDNPNPFFGPELGIAYTISEYVDDDRPVYLIKCAFSGSGFTNGNYANGDPDWDSRKDDPRESLFYLLKTYTQKSLDVIEEEGYQPVIRGFVWHQGESGGGKPDYETSMRKLLGDFKEEFEYYAPDQDADQMAFLDCTIYDGDSPVSYKNRDTGRIDTNDAKWAIANESDDDLNFCINANHEEGGLGLDIGNDSKGGFNTYHYNTPDAFKLGQAYGQLILDNYLLD
;
A
#
# COMPACT_ATOMS: atom_id res chain seq x y z
N MET A 1 -35.52 0.10 -6.65
CA MET A 1 -34.70 -0.53 -7.69
C MET A 1 -33.38 -0.84 -7.04
N MET A 2 -33.18 -2.10 -6.66
CA MET A 2 -31.93 -2.52 -6.01
C MET A 2 -30.84 -2.60 -7.08
N LYS A 3 -29.81 -1.75 -6.99
CA LYS A 3 -28.59 -1.86 -7.81
C LYS A 3 -27.74 -3.00 -7.25
N LYS A 4 -27.25 -3.84 -8.15
CA LYS A 4 -26.43 -5.00 -7.82
C LYS A 4 -25.05 -4.53 -7.33
N ALA A 5 -24.70 -4.89 -6.10
CA ALA A 5 -23.32 -4.82 -5.63
C ALA A 5 -22.44 -5.69 -6.55
N LYS A 6 -21.33 -5.14 -7.02
CA LYS A 6 -20.28 -5.93 -7.69
C LYS A 6 -19.60 -6.81 -6.63
N LEU A 7 -20.05 -8.06 -6.54
CA LEU A 7 -19.41 -9.07 -5.70
C LEU A 7 -18.22 -9.61 -6.51
N ILE A 8 -17.00 -9.30 -6.06
CA ILE A 8 -15.79 -9.86 -6.66
C ILE A 8 -15.62 -11.26 -6.09
N PHE A 9 -15.90 -12.28 -6.93
CA PHE A 9 -15.61 -13.67 -6.63
C PHE A 9 -14.14 -13.95 -6.90
N LEU A 10 -13.36 -14.20 -5.87
CA LEU A 10 -12.06 -14.87 -5.98
C LEU A 10 -12.28 -16.36 -6.22
N GLY A 11 -12.46 -16.72 -7.48
CA GLY A 11 -12.52 -18.11 -7.92
C GLY A 11 -11.18 -18.51 -8.54
N SER A 12 -10.37 -19.25 -7.82
CA SER A 12 -9.17 -19.90 -8.36
C SER A 12 -9.57 -20.96 -9.40
N ALA A 13 -9.34 -20.65 -10.68
CA ALA A 13 -9.40 -21.64 -11.73
C ALA A 13 -8.11 -21.56 -12.57
N PHE A 14 -7.16 -22.42 -12.24
CA PHE A 14 -6.05 -22.73 -13.14
C PHE A 14 -6.58 -23.37 -14.40
N LEU A 15 -6.45 -22.71 -15.54
CA LEU A 15 -6.68 -23.30 -16.84
C LEU A 15 -5.40 -23.22 -17.68
N SER A 16 -4.68 -24.36 -17.73
CA SER A 16 -3.58 -24.57 -18.66
C SER A 16 -4.12 -24.61 -20.09
N LEU A 17 -3.68 -23.71 -20.95
CA LEU A 17 -3.94 -23.77 -22.37
C LEU A 17 -2.65 -24.05 -23.15
N CYS A 18 -2.53 -25.29 -23.64
CA CYS A 18 -1.54 -25.68 -24.64
C CYS A 18 -1.91 -25.08 -25.99
N LEU A 19 -1.05 -24.26 -26.60
CA LEU A 19 -1.15 -23.82 -27.98
C LEU A 19 -0.22 -24.65 -28.86
N ALA A 20 -0.84 -25.49 -29.71
CA ALA A 20 -0.19 -26.15 -30.80
C ALA A 20 -0.25 -25.27 -32.07
N GLY A 21 0.90 -25.13 -32.75
CA GLY A 21 1.04 -24.32 -33.95
C GLY A 21 0.53 -25.00 -35.20
N CYS A 22 0.29 -24.22 -36.23
CA CYS A 22 0.32 -24.57 -37.68
C CYS A 22 0.33 -23.26 -38.49
N GLY A 23 1.42 -22.88 -39.19
CA GLY A 23 1.66 -23.26 -40.57
C GLY A 23 1.17 -22.17 -41.54
N ALA A 24 2.11 -21.40 -42.14
CA ALA A 24 1.90 -20.47 -43.23
C ALA A 24 1.61 -21.18 -44.58
N PRO A 25 1.11 -20.42 -45.58
CA PRO A 25 1.91 -20.35 -46.79
C PRO A 25 2.03 -18.95 -47.41
N ALA A 26 3.16 -18.78 -48.10
CA ALA A 26 3.56 -17.65 -48.87
C ALA A 26 2.75 -17.46 -50.17
N SER A 27 2.61 -16.18 -50.62
CA SER A 27 2.39 -15.86 -52.01
C SER A 27 3.22 -14.65 -52.42
N GLU A 28 4.04 -14.86 -53.45
CA GLU A 28 4.82 -13.89 -54.19
C GLU A 28 3.95 -12.93 -55.01
N GLY A 29 4.43 -11.71 -55.24
CA GLY A 29 3.90 -10.89 -56.32
C GLY A 29 4.28 -9.43 -56.35
N SER A 30 5.41 -9.15 -57.04
CA SER A 30 5.60 -8.04 -57.99
C SER A 30 5.80 -6.60 -57.49
N SER A 31 6.99 -6.12 -57.82
CA SER A 31 7.56 -4.80 -57.96
C SER A 31 6.65 -3.69 -58.50
N ASN A 32 6.73 -2.46 -57.89
CA ASN A 32 7.03 -1.26 -58.71
C ASN A 32 7.54 -0.12 -57.80
N GLY A 33 8.53 0.58 -58.38
CA GLY A 33 9.36 1.56 -57.72
C GLY A 33 8.72 2.92 -57.46
N GLY A 34 9.43 3.68 -56.70
CA GLY A 34 9.36 5.15 -56.77
C GLY A 34 9.24 5.85 -55.43
N ALA A 35 10.24 6.68 -55.18
CA ALA A 35 10.31 7.76 -54.22
C ALA A 35 10.81 7.42 -52.82
N ASN A 36 12.11 7.57 -52.64
CA ASN A 36 12.77 7.84 -51.38
C ASN A 36 12.23 9.16 -50.79
N SER A 37 11.28 9.10 -49.90
CA SER A 37 11.11 10.07 -48.84
C SER A 37 11.81 9.50 -47.61
N SER A 38 12.99 10.03 -47.30
CA SER A 38 13.60 9.83 -45.99
C SER A 38 12.69 10.52 -44.96
N GLU A 39 11.69 9.80 -44.48
CA GLU A 39 11.06 10.14 -43.22
C GLU A 39 12.17 9.93 -42.17
N SER A 40 12.68 11.04 -41.65
CA SER A 40 13.43 11.04 -40.42
C SER A 40 12.44 10.52 -39.33
N SER A 41 12.54 9.24 -39.02
CA SER A 41 11.90 8.72 -37.83
C SER A 41 12.52 9.47 -36.67
N ILE A 42 11.81 10.46 -36.13
CA ILE A 42 12.05 10.96 -34.77
C ILE A 42 12.00 9.69 -33.92
N PRO A 43 13.06 9.34 -33.17
CA PRO A 43 12.95 8.24 -32.21
C PRO A 43 11.73 8.50 -31.37
N ALA A 44 10.87 7.51 -31.18
CA ALA A 44 9.80 7.61 -30.20
C ALA A 44 10.49 7.96 -28.87
N GLU A 45 10.07 9.05 -28.26
CA GLU A 45 10.52 9.42 -26.91
C GLU A 45 10.26 8.21 -26.03
N GLU A 46 11.29 7.64 -25.43
CA GLU A 46 11.13 6.48 -24.56
C GLU A 46 10.19 6.87 -23.42
N ASP A 47 9.11 6.13 -23.24
CA ASP A 47 8.14 6.36 -22.16
C ASP A 47 8.85 6.02 -20.83
N ASN A 48 9.29 7.05 -20.10
CA ASN A 48 9.99 6.96 -18.83
C ASN A 48 9.04 7.12 -17.63
N ARG A 49 7.73 7.02 -17.86
CA ARG A 49 6.74 7.06 -16.78
C ARG A 49 6.85 5.80 -15.90
N VAL A 50 6.77 6.00 -14.60
CA VAL A 50 6.76 4.94 -13.60
C VAL A 50 5.58 5.07 -12.66
N ASN A 51 5.01 3.95 -12.27
CA ASN A 51 3.86 3.90 -11.40
C ASN A 51 4.26 4.06 -9.94
N VAL A 52 3.53 4.92 -9.23
CA VAL A 52 3.73 5.22 -7.82
C VAL A 52 2.45 4.91 -7.05
N PHE A 53 2.57 4.22 -5.92
CA PHE A 53 1.49 4.06 -4.94
C PHE A 53 1.94 4.63 -3.62
N VAL A 54 1.09 5.48 -3.01
CA VAL A 54 1.36 6.08 -1.71
C VAL A 54 0.58 5.30 -0.65
N LEU A 55 1.30 4.70 0.30
CA LEU A 55 0.77 3.84 1.35
C LEU A 55 0.72 4.62 2.66
N SER A 56 -0.46 4.76 3.27
CA SER A 56 -0.59 5.51 4.51
C SER A 56 -1.67 4.94 5.44
N GLY A 57 -1.65 5.38 6.68
CA GLY A 57 -2.55 4.89 7.70
C GLY A 57 -1.88 4.74 9.07
N GLN A 58 -2.24 3.68 9.80
CA GLN A 58 -1.69 3.42 11.12
C GLN A 58 -0.87 2.12 11.19
N SER A 59 -0.73 1.55 12.37
CA SER A 59 0.20 0.46 12.68
C SER A 59 0.14 -0.75 11.75
N ASN A 60 -1.04 -1.15 11.30
CA ASN A 60 -1.17 -2.27 10.35
C ASN A 60 -0.66 -1.91 8.95
N MET A 61 -0.72 -0.64 8.54
CA MET A 61 -0.07 -0.14 7.33
C MET A 61 1.42 0.11 7.53
N GLU A 62 1.79 0.69 8.67
CA GLU A 62 3.20 0.93 9.04
C GLU A 62 3.99 -0.38 9.06
N GLY A 63 3.34 -1.48 9.48
CA GLY A 63 3.91 -2.80 9.51
C GLY A 63 4.34 -3.23 10.90
N SER A 64 3.37 -3.64 11.71
CA SER A 64 3.58 -4.11 13.09
C SER A 64 3.46 -5.64 13.21
N THR A 65 3.86 -6.36 12.18
CA THR A 65 3.75 -7.83 12.11
C THR A 65 5.13 -8.45 11.94
N TYR A 66 5.42 -9.50 12.72
CA TYR A 66 6.70 -10.19 12.68
C TYR A 66 6.81 -11.13 11.48
N TRP A 67 7.89 -11.05 10.71
CA TRP A 67 8.25 -12.10 9.74
C TRP A 67 9.05 -13.24 10.37
N THR A 68 9.68 -12.97 11.52
CA THR A 68 10.34 -13.98 12.36
C THR A 68 10.00 -13.71 13.82
N HIS A 69 9.79 -14.76 14.61
CA HIS A 69 9.41 -14.60 16.01
C HIS A 69 10.57 -14.00 16.82
N PRO A 70 10.37 -12.87 17.52
CA PRO A 70 11.46 -12.09 18.10
C PRO A 70 12.18 -12.78 19.25
N THR A 71 11.53 -13.75 19.92
CA THR A 71 12.09 -14.40 21.12
C THR A 71 12.78 -15.72 20.80
N ASN A 72 12.26 -16.50 19.85
CA ASN A 72 12.76 -17.85 19.57
C ASN A 72 13.27 -18.03 18.13
N GLY A 73 13.18 -16.99 17.30
CA GLY A 73 13.67 -17.02 15.93
C GLY A 73 12.89 -17.91 14.96
N THR A 74 11.66 -18.34 15.32
CA THR A 74 10.83 -19.12 14.41
C THR A 74 10.57 -18.34 13.13
N PRO A 75 10.80 -18.90 11.92
CA PRO A 75 10.62 -18.23 10.64
C PRO A 75 9.13 -18.23 10.24
N LEU A 76 8.36 -17.29 10.77
CA LEU A 76 6.89 -17.28 10.68
C LEU A 76 6.39 -17.12 9.25
N LEU A 77 6.98 -16.20 8.48
CA LEU A 77 6.57 -15.94 7.11
C LEU A 77 7.03 -17.06 6.17
N GLU A 78 8.23 -17.58 6.33
CA GLU A 78 8.74 -18.72 5.57
C GLU A 78 7.86 -19.95 5.77
N ASN A 79 7.50 -20.26 7.03
CA ASN A 79 6.59 -21.36 7.35
C ASN A 79 5.21 -21.14 6.67
N TYR A 80 4.71 -19.91 6.63
CA TYR A 80 3.48 -19.61 5.92
C TYR A 80 3.59 -19.87 4.41
N PHE A 81 4.71 -19.49 3.78
CA PHE A 81 4.96 -19.79 2.36
C PHE A 81 4.95 -21.30 2.10
N GLU A 82 5.63 -22.08 2.94
CA GLU A 82 5.65 -23.54 2.86
C GLU A 82 4.24 -24.15 3.02
N GLU A 83 3.48 -23.72 4.04
CA GLU A 83 2.12 -24.21 4.33
C GLU A 83 1.12 -23.85 3.22
N ALA A 84 1.27 -22.68 2.62
CA ALA A 84 0.42 -22.20 1.53
C ALA A 84 0.85 -22.75 0.15
N GLY A 85 1.99 -23.46 0.07
CA GLY A 85 2.56 -23.95 -1.18
C GLY A 85 2.97 -22.83 -2.12
N MET A 86 3.41 -21.69 -1.57
CA MET A 86 3.95 -20.57 -2.32
C MET A 86 5.45 -20.74 -2.50
N ASP A 87 5.93 -20.44 -3.69
CA ASP A 87 7.36 -20.44 -4.01
C ASP A 87 8.00 -19.07 -3.73
N ASP A 88 9.32 -18.99 -3.83
CA ASP A 88 10.10 -17.74 -3.86
C ASP A 88 10.11 -16.93 -2.54
N PHE A 89 10.07 -17.58 -1.38
CA PHE A 89 10.27 -16.88 -0.10
C PHE A 89 11.57 -16.07 -0.07
N GLU A 90 12.65 -16.60 -0.66
CA GLU A 90 13.93 -15.90 -0.75
C GLU A 90 13.80 -14.54 -1.43
N ARG A 91 12.91 -14.40 -2.40
CA ARG A 91 12.66 -13.14 -3.09
C ARG A 91 12.06 -12.08 -2.18
N VAL A 92 11.11 -12.43 -1.32
CA VAL A 92 10.56 -11.48 -0.31
C VAL A 92 11.52 -11.23 0.83
N ARG A 93 12.41 -12.19 1.14
CA ARG A 93 13.46 -12.01 2.15
C ARG A 93 14.56 -11.08 1.66
N ASP A 94 15.08 -11.31 0.45
CA ASP A 94 16.29 -10.68 -0.06
C ASP A 94 15.99 -9.38 -0.83
N GLY A 95 14.78 -9.23 -1.37
CA GLY A 95 14.26 -8.05 -2.03
C GLY A 95 13.71 -8.29 -3.43
N ILE A 96 12.57 -7.69 -3.70
CA ILE A 96 11.86 -7.70 -4.99
C ILE A 96 12.39 -6.52 -5.83
N PRO A 97 13.22 -6.76 -6.84
CA PRO A 97 14.05 -5.70 -7.44
C PRO A 97 13.27 -4.68 -8.26
N ASN A 98 12.12 -5.06 -8.83
CA ASN A 98 11.28 -4.22 -9.68
C ASN A 98 10.11 -3.56 -8.94
N VAL A 99 10.03 -3.70 -7.60
CA VAL A 99 9.11 -2.94 -6.75
C VAL A 99 9.92 -2.34 -5.61
N LEU A 100 10.06 -1.03 -5.65
CA LEU A 100 10.95 -0.29 -4.74
C LEU A 100 10.14 0.42 -3.66
N THR A 101 10.53 0.24 -2.41
CA THR A 101 9.85 0.87 -1.27
C THR A 101 10.77 1.84 -0.54
N THR A 102 10.25 3.02 -0.23
CA THR A 102 10.78 3.92 0.79
C THR A 102 9.75 4.08 1.91
N TYR A 103 10.21 4.33 3.15
CA TYR A 103 9.28 4.40 4.27
C TYR A 103 9.71 5.42 5.34
N TYR A 104 8.70 6.01 5.98
CA TYR A 104 8.82 6.87 7.14
C TYR A 104 7.63 6.64 8.08
N GLY A 105 7.91 6.49 9.37
CA GLY A 105 6.90 6.34 10.39
C GLY A 105 7.47 6.52 11.78
N PHE A 106 6.62 6.53 12.80
CA PHE A 106 7.06 6.51 14.18
C PHE A 106 6.01 5.86 15.08
N TYR A 107 6.50 5.18 16.10
CA TYR A 107 5.68 4.65 17.17
C TYR A 107 5.47 5.72 18.26
N HIS A 108 4.20 5.95 18.61
CA HIS A 108 3.81 6.78 19.76
C HIS A 108 4.37 6.22 21.09
N PRO A 109 4.65 6.99 22.14
CA PRO A 109 4.36 8.40 22.38
C PRO A 109 5.51 9.37 22.09
N ASN A 110 6.65 8.91 21.67
CA ASN A 110 7.85 9.74 21.54
C ASN A 110 8.11 10.21 20.09
N GLY A 111 7.17 9.98 19.19
CA GLY A 111 7.09 10.50 17.83
C GLY A 111 8.44 10.62 17.12
N TRP A 112 8.90 11.83 16.99
CA TRP A 112 10.11 12.18 16.26
C TRP A 112 11.42 11.49 16.70
N THR A 113 11.55 11.12 17.98
CA THR A 113 12.77 10.51 18.49
C THR A 113 12.88 9.04 18.17
N ASN A 114 11.75 8.39 17.93
CA ASN A 114 11.64 6.97 17.62
C ASN A 114 11.15 6.70 16.19
N ALA A 115 11.37 7.67 15.29
CA ALA A 115 11.05 7.47 13.88
C ALA A 115 11.89 6.33 13.30
N HIS A 116 11.23 5.39 12.63
CA HIS A 116 11.89 4.44 11.76
C HIS A 116 11.74 4.94 10.31
N THR A 117 12.78 4.79 9.53
CA THR A 117 12.88 5.40 8.22
C THR A 117 13.83 4.63 7.32
N ALA A 118 13.59 4.71 6.03
CA ALA A 118 14.51 4.20 5.02
C ALA A 118 15.77 5.08 4.88
N SER A 119 15.78 6.28 5.45
CA SER A 119 16.93 7.19 5.39
C SER A 119 18.18 6.59 6.04
N PRO A 120 19.33 6.62 5.38
CA PRO A 120 20.60 6.21 5.98
C PRO A 120 21.11 7.17 7.05
N ASP A 121 20.64 8.42 7.08
CA ASP A 121 20.97 9.45 8.07
C ASP A 121 19.78 9.71 8.98
N THR A 122 19.91 9.39 10.26
CA THR A 122 18.88 9.61 11.28
C THR A 122 19.27 10.68 12.30
N SER A 123 20.30 11.48 12.00
CA SER A 123 20.89 12.46 12.94
C SER A 123 19.96 13.63 13.25
N THR A 124 19.13 14.05 12.28
CA THR A 124 18.16 15.14 12.45
C THR A 124 16.76 14.72 11.98
N PRO A 125 15.68 15.39 12.42
CA PRO A 125 14.34 15.14 11.90
C PRO A 125 14.25 15.31 10.38
N GLU A 126 14.88 16.31 9.82
CA GLU A 126 14.89 16.60 8.39
C GLU A 126 15.65 15.51 7.60
N ALA A 127 16.77 15.03 8.14
CA ALA A 127 17.53 13.92 7.54
C ALA A 127 16.73 12.62 7.53
N ARG A 128 15.94 12.35 8.57
CA ARG A 128 15.05 11.17 8.62
C ARG A 128 13.96 11.20 7.56
N LEU A 129 13.55 12.38 7.11
CA LEU A 129 12.59 12.56 6.00
C LEU A 129 13.24 12.43 4.61
N THR A 130 14.48 11.97 4.52
CA THR A 130 15.14 11.73 3.24
C THR A 130 14.72 10.37 2.71
N PRO A 131 14.07 10.28 1.55
CA PRO A 131 13.69 9.01 0.95
C PRO A 131 14.93 8.20 0.55
N ASN A 132 14.79 6.86 0.63
CA ASN A 132 15.80 5.92 0.18
C ASN A 132 15.10 4.67 -0.34
N PHE A 133 14.86 4.63 -1.65
CA PHE A 133 14.21 3.50 -2.28
C PHE A 133 15.09 2.26 -2.28
N GLN A 134 14.53 1.14 -1.90
CA GLN A 134 15.18 -0.16 -1.84
C GLN A 134 14.24 -1.23 -2.39
N PRO A 135 14.76 -2.33 -2.95
CA PRO A 135 13.94 -3.49 -3.26
C PRO A 135 13.06 -3.88 -2.08
N THR A 136 11.76 -4.03 -2.34
CA THR A 136 10.79 -4.33 -1.27
C THR A 136 11.08 -5.68 -0.65
N ARG A 137 11.24 -5.74 0.67
CA ARG A 137 11.63 -6.94 1.40
C ARG A 137 11.11 -6.93 2.84
N VAL A 138 11.29 -8.03 3.54
CA VAL A 138 11.07 -8.08 5.00
C VAL A 138 11.93 -7.04 5.72
N GLY A 139 11.47 -6.57 6.86
CA GLY A 139 12.20 -5.59 7.67
C GLY A 139 11.91 -4.13 7.33
N MET A 140 10.87 -3.84 6.54
CA MET A 140 10.42 -2.48 6.23
C MET A 140 9.23 -2.02 7.09
N GLY A 141 8.91 -2.75 8.14
CA GLY A 141 7.91 -2.37 9.14
C GLY A 141 8.48 -1.58 10.31
N VAL A 142 7.64 -1.35 11.32
CA VAL A 142 8.00 -0.59 12.51
C VAL A 142 9.15 -1.27 13.29
N SER A 143 10.13 -0.48 13.71
CA SER A 143 11.16 -0.94 14.64
C SER A 143 11.44 0.14 15.66
N ASP A 144 10.94 -0.03 16.86
CA ASP A 144 11.17 0.85 17.98
C ASP A 144 12.53 0.65 18.68
N LYS A 145 13.27 -0.39 18.29
CA LYS A 145 14.50 -0.83 18.97
C LYS A 145 15.76 -0.76 18.11
N GLY A 146 15.63 -0.40 16.83
CA GLY A 146 16.79 -0.42 15.92
C GLY A 146 17.33 -1.85 15.70
N ASP A 147 16.46 -2.85 15.79
CA ASP A 147 16.82 -4.26 15.58
C ASP A 147 17.42 -4.48 14.18
N ASN A 148 18.45 -5.32 14.11
CA ASN A 148 19.04 -5.71 12.84
C ASN A 148 19.28 -7.24 12.85
N PRO A 149 18.59 -8.02 12.01
CA PRO A 149 17.57 -7.56 11.04
C PRO A 149 16.28 -7.07 11.75
N ASN A 150 15.60 -6.09 11.13
CA ASN A 150 14.30 -5.64 11.59
C ASN A 150 13.28 -6.80 11.45
N PRO A 151 12.58 -7.21 12.54
CA PRO A 151 11.68 -8.36 12.50
C PRO A 151 10.28 -8.04 11.92
N PHE A 152 10.00 -6.81 11.53
CA PHE A 152 8.67 -6.35 11.15
C PHE A 152 8.50 -6.16 9.65
N PHE A 153 7.26 -6.33 9.17
CA PHE A 153 6.82 -5.98 7.83
C PHE A 153 5.35 -5.52 7.86
N GLY A 154 4.90 -4.92 6.76
CA GLY A 154 3.54 -4.48 6.54
C GLY A 154 2.99 -4.93 5.19
N PRO A 155 1.84 -4.38 4.75
CA PRO A 155 1.18 -4.76 3.49
C PRO A 155 2.05 -4.53 2.24
N GLU A 156 3.02 -3.62 2.28
CA GLU A 156 3.94 -3.36 1.16
C GLU A 156 4.57 -4.63 0.60
N LEU A 157 4.86 -5.60 1.48
CA LEU A 157 5.49 -6.85 1.10
C LEU A 157 4.57 -7.73 0.24
N GLY A 158 3.32 -7.89 0.66
CA GLY A 158 2.32 -8.64 -0.10
C GLY A 158 1.92 -7.94 -1.40
N ILE A 159 1.84 -6.59 -1.40
CA ILE A 159 1.64 -5.79 -2.63
C ILE A 159 2.75 -6.11 -3.62
N ALA A 160 4.01 -5.91 -3.21
CA ALA A 160 5.17 -6.11 -4.07
C ALA A 160 5.26 -7.54 -4.60
N TYR A 161 5.03 -8.55 -3.76
CA TYR A 161 5.01 -9.95 -4.17
C TYR A 161 3.99 -10.19 -5.29
N THR A 162 2.78 -9.63 -5.14
CA THR A 162 1.67 -9.87 -6.07
C THR A 162 1.87 -9.17 -7.41
N ILE A 163 2.30 -7.90 -7.40
CA ILE A 163 2.39 -7.13 -8.65
C ILE A 163 3.69 -7.37 -9.43
N SER A 164 4.74 -7.85 -8.79
CA SER A 164 6.10 -7.89 -9.35
C SER A 164 6.27 -8.72 -10.62
N GLU A 165 5.38 -9.70 -10.87
CA GLU A 165 5.39 -10.49 -12.12
C GLU A 165 4.81 -9.72 -13.33
N TYR A 166 4.18 -8.58 -13.06
CA TYR A 166 3.52 -7.73 -14.05
C TYR A 166 4.26 -6.39 -14.24
N VAL A 167 5.44 -6.25 -13.64
CA VAL A 167 6.25 -5.04 -13.66
C VAL A 167 7.54 -5.29 -14.42
N ASP A 168 7.85 -4.44 -15.39
CA ASP A 168 9.09 -4.51 -16.15
C ASP A 168 10.29 -4.11 -15.28
N ASP A 169 11.43 -4.79 -15.45
CA ASP A 169 12.63 -4.54 -14.65
C ASP A 169 13.25 -3.15 -14.89
N ASP A 170 13.03 -2.56 -16.05
CA ASP A 170 13.52 -1.23 -16.44
C ASP A 170 12.56 -0.09 -16.09
N ARG A 171 11.33 -0.41 -15.67
CA ARG A 171 10.31 0.55 -15.20
C ARG A 171 9.71 0.08 -13.89
N PRO A 172 10.45 0.20 -12.77
CA PRO A 172 9.98 -0.29 -11.49
C PRO A 172 8.73 0.44 -10.99
N VAL A 173 7.97 -0.23 -10.14
CA VAL A 173 6.90 0.40 -9.36
C VAL A 173 7.49 0.93 -8.06
N TYR A 174 7.09 2.13 -7.67
CA TYR A 174 7.52 2.79 -6.44
C TYR A 174 6.40 2.78 -5.40
N LEU A 175 6.72 2.31 -4.20
CA LEU A 175 5.85 2.35 -3.04
C LEU A 175 6.40 3.38 -2.04
N ILE A 176 5.65 4.44 -1.79
CA ILE A 176 5.99 5.48 -0.81
C ILE A 176 5.16 5.21 0.44
N LYS A 177 5.76 4.66 1.48
CA LYS A 177 5.05 4.34 2.72
C LYS A 177 5.31 5.40 3.80
N CYS A 178 4.24 6.08 4.23
CA CYS A 178 4.27 7.06 5.31
C CYS A 178 3.08 6.81 6.24
N ALA A 179 3.31 6.07 7.33
CA ALA A 179 2.25 5.60 8.22
C ALA A 179 2.69 5.68 9.69
N PHE A 180 1.73 5.85 10.61
CA PHE A 180 2.04 6.18 11.99
C PHE A 180 1.18 5.39 12.97
N SER A 181 1.79 4.58 13.81
CA SER A 181 1.11 3.75 14.80
C SER A 181 0.24 4.55 15.75
N GLY A 182 -0.98 4.06 16.01
CA GLY A 182 -1.91 4.66 16.97
C GLY A 182 -2.54 5.97 16.53
N SER A 183 -2.36 6.39 15.28
CA SER A 183 -2.86 7.66 14.76
C SER A 183 -4.36 7.65 14.45
N GLY A 184 -4.98 8.84 14.49
CA GLY A 184 -6.39 9.05 14.17
C GLY A 184 -6.64 10.46 13.61
N PHE A 185 -7.89 10.78 13.25
CA PHE A 185 -8.26 12.08 12.71
C PHE A 185 -8.38 13.20 13.76
N THR A 186 -8.53 12.85 15.02
CA THR A 186 -8.59 13.81 16.11
C THR A 186 -7.89 13.26 17.32
N ASN A 187 -6.78 13.85 17.71
CA ASN A 187 -5.97 13.56 18.92
C ASN A 187 -5.70 12.07 19.17
N GLY A 188 -5.88 11.19 18.18
CA GLY A 188 -5.64 9.75 18.27
C GLY A 188 -6.24 9.09 19.53
N ASN A 189 -5.67 7.95 19.95
CA ASN A 189 -5.94 7.31 21.24
C ASN A 189 -5.05 7.85 22.37
N TYR A 190 -4.19 8.79 22.08
CA TYR A 190 -3.10 9.21 22.95
C TYR A 190 -3.32 10.64 23.45
N ALA A 191 -2.47 11.06 24.35
CA ALA A 191 -2.65 12.30 25.10
C ALA A 191 -2.76 13.53 24.20
N ASN A 192 -3.40 14.59 24.72
CA ASN A 192 -3.50 15.88 24.05
C ASN A 192 -2.15 16.37 23.55
N GLY A 193 -2.04 16.65 22.26
CA GLY A 193 -0.85 17.24 21.63
C GLY A 193 -0.13 16.31 20.66
N ASP A 194 -0.61 15.08 20.44
CA ASP A 194 -0.05 14.24 19.38
C ASP A 194 -0.57 14.67 18.01
N PRO A 195 0.26 14.57 16.97
CA PRO A 195 -0.16 14.85 15.61
C PRO A 195 -1.28 13.91 15.16
N ASP A 196 -2.21 14.43 14.40
CA ASP A 196 -3.34 13.71 13.81
C ASP A 196 -3.41 13.91 12.29
N TRP A 197 -4.36 13.22 11.65
CA TRP A 197 -4.57 13.28 10.20
C TRP A 197 -5.36 14.52 9.74
N ASP A 198 -5.44 15.58 10.56
CA ASP A 198 -6.09 16.83 10.16
C ASP A 198 -5.25 17.58 9.12
N SER A 199 -5.69 17.55 7.87
CA SER A 199 -5.04 18.18 6.73
C SER A 199 -5.01 19.72 6.76
N ARG A 200 -5.79 20.34 7.66
CA ARG A 200 -5.83 21.80 7.84
C ARG A 200 -4.66 22.37 8.62
N LYS A 201 -3.85 21.50 9.20
CA LYS A 201 -2.70 21.90 10.03
C LYS A 201 -1.42 21.84 9.20
N ASP A 202 -0.61 22.90 9.29
CA ASP A 202 0.64 23.05 8.54
C ASP A 202 1.91 22.84 9.37
N ASP A 203 1.77 22.43 10.63
CA ASP A 203 2.93 22.13 11.50
C ASP A 203 3.15 20.61 11.54
N PRO A 204 4.36 20.12 11.20
CA PRO A 204 4.67 18.69 11.24
C PRO A 204 4.50 18.06 12.63
N ARG A 205 4.53 18.87 13.69
CA ARG A 205 4.30 18.41 15.07
C ARG A 205 2.82 18.23 15.40
N GLU A 206 1.93 18.72 14.54
CA GLU A 206 0.49 18.71 14.74
C GLU A 206 -0.25 17.91 13.66
N SER A 207 0.36 17.72 12.48
CA SER A 207 -0.27 17.09 11.32
C SER A 207 0.54 15.97 10.74
N LEU A 208 -0.05 14.77 10.70
CA LEU A 208 0.49 13.62 9.98
C LEU A 208 0.31 13.79 8.47
N PHE A 209 -0.71 14.50 8.04
CA PHE A 209 -0.89 14.83 6.63
C PHE A 209 0.25 15.72 6.10
N TYR A 210 0.71 16.68 6.91
CA TYR A 210 1.88 17.50 6.57
C TYR A 210 3.13 16.62 6.35
N LEU A 211 3.34 15.62 7.21
CA LEU A 211 4.44 14.66 7.06
C LEU A 211 4.28 13.80 5.82
N LEU A 212 3.08 13.27 5.58
CA LEU A 212 2.75 12.48 4.42
C LEU A 212 3.06 13.25 3.13
N LYS A 213 2.51 14.47 2.98
CA LYS A 213 2.75 15.27 1.79
C LYS A 213 4.23 15.65 1.60
N THR A 214 4.90 16.03 2.68
CA THR A 214 6.34 16.39 2.61
C THR A 214 7.19 15.19 2.21
N TYR A 215 6.93 14.01 2.77
CA TYR A 215 7.68 12.80 2.45
C TYR A 215 7.37 12.30 1.03
N THR A 216 6.10 12.36 0.63
CA THR A 216 5.68 11.99 -0.73
C THR A 216 6.35 12.91 -1.76
N GLN A 217 6.30 14.24 -1.57
CA GLN A 217 6.95 15.17 -2.52
C GLN A 217 8.45 14.89 -2.66
N LYS A 218 9.16 14.76 -1.54
CA LYS A 218 10.60 14.42 -1.57
C LYS A 218 10.87 13.09 -2.28
N SER A 219 9.96 12.13 -2.14
CA SER A 219 10.08 10.82 -2.80
C SER A 219 9.90 10.92 -4.31
N LEU A 220 8.95 11.75 -4.75
CA LEU A 220 8.75 12.06 -6.17
C LEU A 220 9.96 12.79 -6.76
N ASP A 221 10.52 13.76 -6.02
CA ASP A 221 11.73 14.48 -6.43
C ASP A 221 12.90 13.50 -6.66
N VAL A 222 13.07 12.49 -5.81
CA VAL A 222 14.11 11.44 -5.99
C VAL A 222 13.87 10.62 -7.25
N ILE A 223 12.62 10.23 -7.53
CA ILE A 223 12.27 9.49 -8.75
C ILE A 223 12.56 10.34 -10.01
N GLU A 224 12.25 11.63 -9.97
CA GLU A 224 12.57 12.57 -11.05
C GLU A 224 14.09 12.75 -11.23
N GLU A 225 14.85 12.83 -10.14
CA GLU A 225 16.33 12.88 -10.17
C GLU A 225 16.96 11.61 -10.78
N GLU A 226 16.29 10.46 -10.66
CA GLU A 226 16.68 9.20 -11.33
C GLU A 226 16.31 9.19 -12.83
N GLY A 227 15.61 10.21 -13.32
CA GLY A 227 15.27 10.40 -14.74
C GLY A 227 13.91 9.83 -15.14
N TYR A 228 13.09 9.40 -14.19
CA TYR A 228 11.74 8.93 -14.44
C TYR A 228 10.70 10.04 -14.30
N GLN A 229 9.51 9.80 -14.84
CA GLN A 229 8.32 10.63 -14.65
C GLN A 229 7.36 9.87 -13.73
N PRO A 230 7.27 10.21 -12.43
CA PRO A 230 6.40 9.52 -11.51
C PRO A 230 4.93 9.83 -11.80
N VAL A 231 4.09 8.78 -11.78
CA VAL A 231 2.63 8.89 -11.90
C VAL A 231 2.00 8.22 -10.68
N ILE A 232 1.32 8.99 -9.83
CA ILE A 232 0.61 8.44 -8.67
C ILE A 232 -0.68 7.78 -9.14
N ARG A 233 -0.66 6.45 -9.19
CA ARG A 233 -1.81 5.64 -9.59
C ARG A 233 -2.82 5.44 -8.49
N GLY A 234 -2.37 5.47 -7.24
CA GLY A 234 -3.28 5.23 -6.12
C GLY A 234 -2.74 5.62 -4.75
N PHE A 235 -3.71 5.91 -3.89
CA PHE A 235 -3.52 6.13 -2.46
C PHE A 235 -4.08 4.92 -1.70
N VAL A 236 -3.19 4.16 -1.07
CA VAL A 236 -3.51 2.94 -0.31
C VAL A 236 -3.61 3.29 1.17
N TRP A 237 -4.78 3.04 1.76
CA TRP A 237 -5.08 3.47 3.11
C TRP A 237 -5.48 2.30 4.02
N HIS A 238 -4.89 2.24 5.22
CA HIS A 238 -5.34 1.33 6.26
C HIS A 238 -5.26 1.97 7.64
N GLN A 239 -6.39 2.46 8.13
CA GLN A 239 -6.52 3.15 9.42
C GLN A 239 -7.98 3.01 9.90
N GLY A 240 -8.21 3.17 11.18
CA GLY A 240 -9.56 3.17 11.77
C GLY A 240 -9.61 2.50 13.13
N GLU A 241 -8.62 1.70 13.50
CA GLU A 241 -8.54 1.03 14.79
C GLU A 241 -8.34 2.02 15.94
N SER A 242 -7.65 3.13 15.67
CA SER A 242 -7.42 4.23 16.62
C SER A 242 -8.34 5.40 16.32
N GLY A 243 -9.13 5.82 17.31
CA GLY A 243 -10.07 6.92 17.15
C GLY A 243 -11.33 6.56 16.34
N GLY A 244 -11.58 5.28 16.10
CA GLY A 244 -12.84 4.78 15.53
C GLY A 244 -14.05 5.13 16.38
N GLY A 245 -15.22 5.17 15.76
CA GLY A 245 -16.49 5.45 16.42
C GLY A 245 -16.82 6.92 16.57
N LYS A 246 -16.12 7.80 15.86
CA LYS A 246 -16.51 9.20 15.79
C LYS A 246 -17.43 9.41 14.59
N PRO A 247 -18.54 10.16 14.76
CA PRO A 247 -19.47 10.46 13.67
C PRO A 247 -18.83 11.11 12.45
N ASP A 248 -17.59 11.60 12.62
CA ASP A 248 -16.89 12.41 11.63
C ASP A 248 -15.82 11.63 10.81
N TYR A 249 -15.70 10.30 10.96
CA TYR A 249 -14.68 9.53 10.24
C TYR A 249 -14.82 9.68 8.72
N GLU A 250 -16.01 9.47 8.19
CA GLU A 250 -16.28 9.60 6.76
C GLU A 250 -15.95 11.01 6.25
N THR A 251 -16.43 12.05 6.95
CA THR A 251 -16.17 13.45 6.59
C THR A 251 -14.67 13.76 6.60
N SER A 252 -13.97 13.29 7.62
CA SER A 252 -12.53 13.52 7.77
C SER A 252 -11.72 12.78 6.71
N MET A 253 -12.11 11.54 6.39
CA MET A 253 -11.44 10.75 5.36
C MET A 253 -11.65 11.33 3.96
N ARG A 254 -12.89 11.74 3.63
CA ARG A 254 -13.18 12.42 2.35
C ARG A 254 -12.38 13.71 2.20
N LYS A 255 -12.26 14.46 3.29
CA LYS A 255 -11.45 15.68 3.26
C LYS A 255 -9.96 15.36 3.03
N LEU A 256 -9.41 14.41 3.76
CA LEU A 256 -8.00 14.01 3.62
C LEU A 256 -7.72 13.51 2.19
N LEU A 257 -8.62 12.68 1.65
CA LEU A 257 -8.50 12.16 0.30
C LEU A 257 -8.56 13.30 -0.75
N GLY A 258 -9.51 14.22 -0.60
CA GLY A 258 -9.61 15.40 -1.47
C GLY A 258 -8.36 16.27 -1.43
N ASP A 259 -7.85 16.57 -0.22
CA ASP A 259 -6.64 17.37 -0.06
C ASP A 259 -5.39 16.65 -0.62
N PHE A 260 -5.33 15.30 -0.51
CA PHE A 260 -4.26 14.52 -1.11
C PHE A 260 -4.31 14.56 -2.64
N LYS A 261 -5.49 14.34 -3.23
CA LYS A 261 -5.72 14.41 -4.68
C LYS A 261 -5.39 15.81 -5.23
N GLU A 262 -5.81 16.88 -4.55
CA GLU A 262 -5.51 18.26 -4.92
C GLU A 262 -3.99 18.57 -4.84
N GLU A 263 -3.31 18.17 -3.77
CA GLU A 263 -1.88 18.41 -3.56
C GLU A 263 -1.02 17.76 -4.65
N PHE A 264 -1.42 16.57 -5.14
CA PHE A 264 -0.65 15.75 -6.07
C PHE A 264 -1.27 15.63 -7.46
N GLU A 265 -2.24 16.49 -7.83
CA GLU A 265 -2.90 16.48 -9.15
C GLU A 265 -1.90 16.47 -10.31
N TYR A 266 -0.80 17.21 -10.20
CA TYR A 266 0.26 17.25 -11.23
C TYR A 266 0.85 15.86 -11.52
N TYR A 267 0.91 14.99 -10.54
CA TYR A 267 1.44 13.62 -10.64
C TYR A 267 0.34 12.58 -10.90
N ALA A 268 -0.91 12.97 -11.02
CA ALA A 268 -2.01 12.08 -11.36
C ALA A 268 -1.91 11.59 -12.81
N PRO A 269 -2.51 10.42 -13.16
CA PRO A 269 -2.69 10.05 -14.54
C PRO A 269 -3.35 11.19 -15.32
N ASP A 270 -2.78 11.54 -16.48
CA ASP A 270 -3.23 12.64 -17.33
C ASP A 270 -3.36 14.01 -16.60
N GLN A 271 -2.72 14.18 -15.44
CA GLN A 271 -2.84 15.34 -14.56
C GLN A 271 -4.30 15.62 -14.14
N ASP A 272 -5.05 14.55 -13.93
CA ASP A 272 -6.43 14.57 -13.48
C ASP A 272 -6.50 13.83 -12.11
N ALA A 273 -6.75 14.58 -11.06
CA ALA A 273 -6.81 14.07 -9.69
C ALA A 273 -7.84 12.94 -9.50
N ASP A 274 -8.93 12.96 -10.30
CA ASP A 274 -9.98 11.94 -10.25
C ASP A 274 -9.51 10.58 -10.82
N GLN A 275 -8.39 10.56 -11.56
CA GLN A 275 -7.77 9.32 -12.04
C GLN A 275 -6.88 8.63 -11.00
N MET A 276 -6.63 9.23 -9.84
CA MET A 276 -5.95 8.55 -8.73
C MET A 276 -6.91 7.64 -8.00
N ALA A 277 -6.59 6.34 -7.96
CA ALA A 277 -7.40 5.36 -7.22
C ALA A 277 -7.26 5.53 -5.69
N PHE A 278 -8.33 5.29 -4.96
CA PHE A 278 -8.32 5.14 -3.51
C PHE A 278 -8.57 3.69 -3.13
N LEU A 279 -7.58 3.06 -2.51
CA LEU A 279 -7.61 1.65 -2.13
C LEU A 279 -7.64 1.55 -0.61
N ASP A 280 -8.82 1.34 -0.04
CA ASP A 280 -9.03 1.20 1.39
C ASP A 280 -9.29 -0.25 1.78
N CYS A 281 -9.31 -0.53 3.07
CA CYS A 281 -9.69 -1.80 3.64
C CYS A 281 -10.45 -1.58 4.95
N THR A 282 -11.49 -2.37 5.19
CA THR A 282 -12.14 -2.37 6.51
C THR A 282 -11.13 -2.78 7.59
N ILE A 283 -11.35 -2.29 8.81
CA ILE A 283 -10.59 -2.76 9.96
C ILE A 283 -11.25 -4.01 10.55
N TYR A 284 -10.45 -4.83 11.23
CA TYR A 284 -10.95 -6.01 11.94
C TYR A 284 -12.01 -5.61 12.99
N ASP A 285 -13.20 -6.18 12.90
CA ASP A 285 -14.34 -5.91 13.77
C ASP A 285 -14.78 -7.12 14.64
N GLY A 286 -14.08 -8.25 14.51
CA GLY A 286 -14.36 -9.46 15.28
C GLY A 286 -14.06 -9.36 16.77
N ASP A 287 -14.45 -10.38 17.51
CA ASP A 287 -14.24 -10.50 18.96
C ASP A 287 -12.75 -10.51 19.30
N SER A 288 -12.24 -9.36 19.75
CA SER A 288 -10.88 -9.31 20.31
C SER A 288 -10.88 -9.95 21.70
N PRO A 289 -9.90 -10.81 22.02
CA PRO A 289 -9.74 -11.38 23.37
C PRO A 289 -9.44 -10.32 24.43
N VAL A 290 -9.10 -9.12 24.03
CA VAL A 290 -8.95 -7.97 24.92
C VAL A 290 -10.24 -7.17 24.91
N SER A 291 -10.87 -7.06 26.07
CA SER A 291 -12.15 -6.44 26.35
C SER A 291 -12.25 -4.96 25.86
N TYR A 292 -12.42 -4.78 24.57
CA TYR A 292 -12.77 -3.49 23.95
C TYR A 292 -14.28 -3.31 23.77
N LYS A 293 -15.07 -3.84 24.70
CA LYS A 293 -16.54 -3.80 24.66
C LYS A 293 -17.15 -2.41 24.40
N ASN A 294 -16.37 -1.35 24.49
CA ASN A 294 -16.81 0.01 24.17
C ASN A 294 -16.28 0.52 22.81
N ARG A 295 -15.53 -0.31 22.05
CA ARG A 295 -15.01 0.05 20.72
C ARG A 295 -15.70 -0.67 19.57
N ASP A 296 -16.47 -1.72 19.86
CA ASP A 296 -17.10 -2.57 18.84
C ASP A 296 -18.06 -1.76 17.94
N THR A 297 -18.89 -0.88 18.54
CA THR A 297 -19.75 0.01 17.75
C THR A 297 -18.97 1.00 16.91
N GLY A 298 -17.84 1.49 17.41
CA GLY A 298 -17.01 2.46 16.71
C GLY A 298 -16.27 1.88 15.51
N ARG A 299 -15.92 0.60 15.55
CA ARG A 299 -15.31 -0.09 14.41
C ARG A 299 -16.31 -0.36 13.30
N ILE A 300 -17.53 -0.75 13.65
CA ILE A 300 -18.63 -0.91 12.70
C ILE A 300 -18.89 0.42 12.00
N ASP A 301 -19.05 1.52 12.77
CA ASP A 301 -19.27 2.85 12.21
C ASP A 301 -18.13 3.27 11.26
N THR A 302 -16.88 2.92 11.59
CA THR A 302 -15.71 3.18 10.73
C THR A 302 -15.78 2.35 9.45
N ASN A 303 -16.10 1.06 9.53
CA ASN A 303 -16.23 0.19 8.37
C ASN A 303 -17.40 0.62 7.47
N ASP A 304 -18.54 1.05 8.06
CA ASP A 304 -19.66 1.62 7.32
C ASP A 304 -19.25 2.89 6.55
N ALA A 305 -18.42 3.74 7.16
CA ALA A 305 -17.90 4.94 6.50
C ALA A 305 -16.96 4.59 5.32
N LYS A 306 -16.09 3.59 5.47
CA LYS A 306 -15.21 3.09 4.39
C LYS A 306 -16.02 2.55 3.22
N TRP A 307 -17.05 1.76 3.51
CA TRP A 307 -17.97 1.27 2.48
C TRP A 307 -18.76 2.41 1.81
N ALA A 308 -19.16 3.45 2.56
CA ALA A 308 -19.84 4.60 1.99
C ALA A 308 -18.95 5.33 0.96
N ILE A 309 -17.67 5.49 1.25
CA ILE A 309 -16.69 6.10 0.33
C ILE A 309 -16.52 5.23 -0.92
N ALA A 310 -16.32 3.92 -0.75
CA ALA A 310 -16.08 3.00 -1.87
C ALA A 310 -17.32 2.76 -2.77
N ASN A 311 -18.52 2.99 -2.24
CA ASN A 311 -19.77 2.82 -2.99
C ASN A 311 -20.32 4.14 -3.56
N GLU A 312 -19.56 5.20 -3.56
CA GLU A 312 -19.95 6.45 -4.17
C GLU A 312 -20.19 6.27 -5.67
N SER A 313 -21.35 6.68 -6.15
CA SER A 313 -21.84 6.29 -7.47
C SER A 313 -21.12 6.97 -8.63
N ASP A 314 -20.34 7.99 -8.34
CA ASP A 314 -19.71 8.85 -9.34
C ASP A 314 -18.18 8.68 -9.40
N ASP A 315 -17.59 7.85 -8.51
CA ASP A 315 -16.17 7.56 -8.49
C ASP A 315 -15.95 6.03 -8.56
N ASP A 316 -15.65 5.55 -9.75
CA ASP A 316 -15.39 4.12 -10.00
C ASP A 316 -13.99 3.67 -9.50
N LEU A 317 -13.12 4.60 -9.04
CA LEU A 317 -11.75 4.34 -8.60
C LEU A 317 -11.60 4.32 -7.07
N ASN A 318 -12.70 4.38 -6.32
CA ASN A 318 -12.70 4.16 -4.88
C ASN A 318 -13.03 2.70 -4.55
N PHE A 319 -12.12 2.03 -3.84
CA PHE A 319 -12.22 0.61 -3.51
C PHE A 319 -12.12 0.37 -2.01
N CYS A 320 -12.82 -0.63 -1.51
CA CYS A 320 -12.66 -1.10 -0.13
C CYS A 320 -12.59 -2.64 -0.10
N ILE A 321 -11.51 -3.15 0.47
CA ILE A 321 -11.34 -4.57 0.74
C ILE A 321 -12.05 -4.90 2.05
N ASN A 322 -12.74 -6.05 2.11
CA ASN A 322 -13.30 -6.55 3.36
C ASN A 322 -12.28 -7.42 4.11
N ALA A 323 -11.79 -6.93 5.25
CA ALA A 323 -10.84 -7.68 6.07
C ALA A 323 -11.50 -8.81 6.90
N ASN A 324 -12.81 -8.75 7.13
CA ASN A 324 -13.52 -9.54 8.14
C ASN A 324 -13.95 -10.93 7.65
N HIS A 325 -14.52 -11.74 8.55
CA HIS A 325 -14.88 -13.14 8.31
C HIS A 325 -16.25 -13.33 7.65
N GLU A 326 -16.96 -12.27 7.34
CA GLU A 326 -18.25 -12.34 6.66
C GLU A 326 -18.11 -12.80 5.20
N GLU A 327 -19.22 -13.11 4.56
CA GLU A 327 -19.23 -13.56 3.17
C GLU A 327 -18.58 -12.54 2.22
N GLY A 328 -17.58 -12.97 1.47
CA GLY A 328 -16.80 -12.12 0.56
C GLY A 328 -15.63 -11.37 1.22
N GLY A 329 -15.39 -11.57 2.51
CA GLY A 329 -14.25 -11.02 3.21
C GLY A 329 -13.01 -11.92 3.16
N LEU A 330 -11.86 -11.34 3.47
CA LEU A 330 -10.56 -12.05 3.50
C LEU A 330 -10.43 -13.00 4.70
N GLY A 331 -11.25 -12.80 5.73
CA GLY A 331 -11.18 -13.58 6.97
C GLY A 331 -9.86 -13.40 7.71
N LEU A 332 -9.40 -12.14 7.81
CA LEU A 332 -8.15 -11.84 8.50
C LEU A 332 -8.33 -11.87 10.01
N ASP A 333 -7.32 -12.41 10.70
CA ASP A 333 -7.26 -12.47 12.16
C ASP A 333 -6.21 -11.51 12.72
N ILE A 334 -6.55 -10.84 13.81
CA ILE A 334 -5.57 -10.16 14.66
C ILE A 334 -4.85 -11.16 15.55
N GLY A 335 -3.57 -10.87 15.80
CA GLY A 335 -2.65 -11.87 16.25
C GLY A 335 -2.73 -12.38 17.66
N ASN A 336 -2.01 -13.45 17.81
CA ASN A 336 -1.36 -13.83 19.05
C ASN A 336 0.14 -13.98 18.77
N ASP A 337 0.96 -13.92 19.81
CA ASP A 337 2.42 -13.98 19.69
C ASP A 337 2.91 -15.23 18.94
N SER A 338 2.20 -16.37 19.04
CA SER A 338 2.59 -17.62 18.39
C SER A 338 2.43 -17.61 16.86
N LYS A 339 1.64 -16.67 16.33
CA LYS A 339 1.40 -16.48 14.90
C LYS A 339 2.00 -15.17 14.36
N GLY A 340 2.86 -14.50 15.14
CA GLY A 340 3.58 -13.31 14.71
C GLY A 340 2.84 -11.99 14.88
N GLY A 341 1.68 -11.98 15.49
CA GLY A 341 1.06 -10.73 15.90
C GLY A 341 1.85 -10.07 17.03
N PHE A 342 2.24 -8.82 16.85
CA PHE A 342 2.96 -8.04 17.87
C PHE A 342 2.16 -7.90 19.18
N ASN A 343 0.85 -7.89 19.06
CA ASN A 343 -0.12 -7.88 20.14
C ASN A 343 -1.51 -8.21 19.61
N THR A 344 -2.54 -8.05 20.44
CA THR A 344 -3.93 -8.32 20.09
C THR A 344 -4.60 -7.27 19.19
N TYR A 345 -3.83 -6.38 18.57
CA TYR A 345 -4.34 -5.29 17.72
C TYR A 345 -3.89 -5.38 16.28
N HIS A 346 -2.84 -6.16 16.02
CA HIS A 346 -2.22 -6.24 14.71
C HIS A 346 -2.48 -7.59 14.08
N TYR A 347 -2.56 -7.62 12.77
CA TYR A 347 -2.71 -8.86 12.02
C TYR A 347 -1.56 -9.81 12.31
N ASN A 348 -1.86 -11.11 12.30
CA ASN A 348 -0.82 -12.13 12.36
C ASN A 348 -0.04 -12.20 11.04
N THR A 349 1.05 -12.95 11.00
CA THR A 349 1.97 -13.00 9.85
C THR A 349 1.29 -13.40 8.54
N PRO A 350 0.52 -14.51 8.46
CA PRO A 350 -0.23 -14.85 7.25
C PRO A 350 -1.18 -13.74 6.80
N ASP A 351 -1.89 -13.12 7.74
CA ASP A 351 -2.98 -12.24 7.42
C ASP A 351 -2.52 -10.83 7.04
N ALA A 352 -1.42 -10.34 7.63
CA ALA A 352 -0.77 -9.11 7.16
C ALA A 352 -0.23 -9.25 5.72
N PHE A 353 0.33 -10.43 5.38
CA PHE A 353 0.78 -10.71 4.03
C PHE A 353 -0.39 -10.82 3.04
N LYS A 354 -1.47 -11.54 3.41
CA LYS A 354 -2.71 -11.63 2.62
C LYS A 354 -3.36 -10.26 2.37
N LEU A 355 -3.35 -9.38 3.37
CA LEU A 355 -3.84 -8.01 3.19
C LEU A 355 -3.07 -7.30 2.08
N GLY A 356 -1.74 -7.40 2.09
CA GLY A 356 -0.90 -6.86 1.04
C GLY A 356 -1.19 -7.50 -0.32
N GLN A 357 -1.36 -8.83 -0.38
CA GLN A 357 -1.73 -9.53 -1.62
C GLN A 357 -3.09 -9.04 -2.15
N ALA A 358 -4.07 -8.79 -1.28
CA ALA A 358 -5.37 -8.29 -1.67
C ALA A 358 -5.30 -6.87 -2.27
N TYR A 359 -4.49 -5.98 -1.71
CA TYR A 359 -4.22 -4.68 -2.33
C TYR A 359 -3.51 -4.84 -3.68
N GLY A 360 -2.50 -5.72 -3.76
CA GLY A 360 -1.82 -6.02 -5.02
C GLY A 360 -2.77 -6.55 -6.10
N GLN A 361 -3.68 -7.45 -5.73
CA GLN A 361 -4.69 -7.99 -6.65
C GLN A 361 -5.67 -6.90 -7.10
N LEU A 362 -6.06 -6.00 -6.20
CA LEU A 362 -6.93 -4.87 -6.54
C LEU A 362 -6.25 -3.92 -7.55
N ILE A 363 -4.94 -3.71 -7.42
CA ILE A 363 -4.15 -2.95 -8.39
C ILE A 363 -4.19 -3.62 -9.77
N LEU A 364 -4.01 -4.94 -9.83
CA LEU A 364 -4.01 -5.68 -11.09
C LEU A 364 -5.40 -5.74 -11.74
N ASP A 365 -6.44 -6.02 -10.95
CA ASP A 365 -7.83 -6.18 -11.43
C ASP A 365 -8.40 -4.89 -12.01
N ASN A 366 -7.86 -3.74 -11.63
CA ASN A 366 -8.29 -2.43 -12.08
C ASN A 366 -7.29 -1.75 -13.02
N TYR A 367 -6.31 -2.49 -13.54
CA TYR A 367 -5.34 -2.01 -14.54
C TYR A 367 -4.57 -0.76 -14.10
N LEU A 368 -4.29 -0.65 -12.80
CA LEU A 368 -3.60 0.53 -12.24
C LEU A 368 -2.07 0.54 -12.53
N LEU A 369 -1.56 -0.43 -13.27
CA LEU A 369 -0.17 -0.47 -13.75
C LEU A 369 -0.02 -0.01 -15.21
N ASP A 370 -1.12 0.20 -15.94
CA ASP A 370 -1.15 0.54 -17.36
C ASP A 370 -0.89 2.03 -17.64
#